data_8b01f19ee092cf206fb10da959227c15
#
_entry.id   8b01f19ee092cf206fb10da959227c15
#
_cell.length_a   1.000
_cell.length_b   1.000
_cell.length_c   1.000
_cell.angle_alpha   90.00
_cell.angle_beta   90.00
_cell.angle_gamma   90.00
#
_symmetry.space_group_name_H-M   'P 1'
#
loop_
_entity.id
_entity.type
_entity.pdbx_description
1 polymer ?
#
loop_
_entity_poly.entity_id
_entity_poly.type
_entity_poly.pdbx_seq_one_letter_code
_entity_poly.pdbx_strand_id
1 'polypeptide(L)'
;MTGLGAVFRPQLPPERLRALARLADETGLDELWLWEDCFREGGISTAAAALAWTERVRIGVGLLPVPLRNVAITAMEAATLHRMFPGRAVLGIGHGVQDWMGQVGARAESPLTLLREHLVALRALLGGERVSTRGRYVSLDDVALDWPPEGPVEVLTGATGPRTLRLAGEAADGTVLTANTPPEGVRRARLLIDEGRQKAGRTDRHRIVVYLLTATGPDAAARLRAELTDEGAADVPDLGVAGDAGTVAKAVQRLADAGADTVVLQPTADEPDPEGFVRFAAEDVRPLVP
;
A
#
# COMPACT_ATOMS: atom_id res chain seq x y z
N MET A 1 7.06 13.00 12.32
CA MET A 1 7.16 13.36 10.88
C MET A 1 6.25 12.43 10.09
N THR A 2 5.39 12.97 9.23
CA THR A 2 4.54 12.22 8.30
C THR A 2 5.35 11.82 7.08
N GLY A 3 5.32 10.54 6.71
CA GLY A 3 5.96 10.08 5.47
C GLY A 3 5.20 10.56 4.25
N LEU A 4 5.91 10.88 3.16
CA LEU A 4 5.33 11.24 1.87
C LEU A 4 5.79 10.27 0.79
N GLY A 5 4.85 9.72 0.02
CA GLY A 5 5.13 8.87 -1.12
C GLY A 5 4.44 9.35 -2.39
N ALA A 6 4.75 8.68 -3.50
CA ALA A 6 4.02 8.80 -4.76
C ALA A 6 3.73 7.42 -5.35
N VAL A 7 2.70 7.32 -6.18
CA VAL A 7 2.33 6.08 -6.87
C VAL A 7 2.93 6.06 -8.28
N PHE A 8 3.61 4.97 -8.62
CA PHE A 8 3.79 4.57 -10.01
C PHE A 8 2.48 3.91 -10.48
N ARG A 9 1.73 4.63 -11.31
CA ARG A 9 0.41 4.15 -11.79
C ARG A 9 0.59 2.97 -12.77
N PRO A 10 -0.16 1.88 -12.60
CA PRO A 10 -0.07 0.71 -13.47
C PRO A 10 -0.64 0.93 -14.89
N GLN A 11 -1.15 2.13 -15.20
CA GLN A 11 -1.47 2.57 -16.56
C GLN A 11 -0.20 2.89 -17.37
N LEU A 12 0.91 3.18 -16.69
CA LEU A 12 2.20 3.37 -17.35
C LEU A 12 2.80 2.01 -17.73
N PRO A 13 3.49 1.91 -18.86
CA PRO A 13 4.19 0.67 -19.21
C PRO A 13 5.35 0.43 -18.23
N PRO A 14 5.63 -0.84 -17.86
CA PRO A 14 6.60 -1.17 -16.81
C PRO A 14 8.03 -0.70 -17.13
N GLU A 15 8.37 -0.46 -18.39
CA GLU A 15 9.67 0.08 -18.81
C GLU A 15 9.95 1.49 -18.25
N ARG A 16 8.89 2.25 -17.91
CA ARG A 16 8.99 3.58 -17.32
C ARG A 16 9.42 3.53 -15.84
N LEU A 17 9.22 2.39 -15.17
CA LEU A 17 9.49 2.25 -13.74
C LEU A 17 10.93 2.61 -13.37
N ARG A 18 11.91 2.20 -14.19
CA ARG A 18 13.33 2.46 -13.88
C ARG A 18 13.64 3.95 -13.76
N ALA A 19 13.12 4.75 -14.70
CA ALA A 19 13.35 6.19 -14.68
C ALA A 19 12.68 6.85 -13.47
N LEU A 20 11.42 6.49 -13.19
CA LEU A 20 10.66 7.04 -12.08
C LEU A 20 11.21 6.62 -10.71
N ALA A 21 11.64 5.35 -10.55
CA ALA A 21 12.23 4.87 -9.31
C ALA A 21 13.55 5.57 -8.99
N ARG A 22 14.43 5.72 -9.99
CA ARG A 22 15.68 6.48 -9.83
C ARG A 22 15.42 7.93 -9.49
N LEU A 23 14.48 8.56 -10.19
CA LEU A 23 14.12 9.94 -9.92
C LEU A 23 13.61 10.11 -8.48
N ALA A 24 12.72 9.23 -8.01
CA ALA A 24 12.24 9.25 -6.63
C ALA A 24 13.39 9.11 -5.61
N ASP A 25 14.37 8.24 -5.90
CA ASP A 25 15.57 8.06 -5.08
C ASP A 25 16.48 9.29 -5.07
N GLU A 26 16.75 9.85 -6.25
CA GLU A 26 17.63 11.01 -6.45
C GLU A 26 17.05 12.28 -5.81
N THR A 27 15.75 12.50 -5.90
CA THR A 27 15.05 13.65 -5.34
C THR A 27 14.73 13.53 -3.86
N GLY A 28 14.96 12.35 -3.25
CA GLY A 28 14.78 12.13 -1.82
C GLY A 28 13.34 11.93 -1.39
N LEU A 29 12.49 11.39 -2.27
CA LEU A 29 11.14 10.96 -1.90
C LEU A 29 11.23 9.82 -0.87
N ASP A 30 10.37 9.83 0.16
CA ASP A 30 10.43 8.81 1.22
C ASP A 30 10.02 7.43 0.69
N GLU A 31 8.96 7.36 -0.13
CA GLU A 31 8.38 6.09 -0.59
C GLU A 31 7.86 6.18 -2.03
N LEU A 32 8.11 5.15 -2.84
CA LEU A 32 7.46 4.93 -4.14
C LEU A 32 6.58 3.69 -4.03
N TRP A 33 5.30 3.83 -4.39
CA TRP A 33 4.32 2.77 -4.27
C TRP A 33 3.93 2.19 -5.62
N LEU A 34 3.86 0.86 -5.66
CA LEU A 34 3.48 0.06 -6.82
C LEU A 34 2.18 -0.68 -6.52
N TRP A 35 1.40 -0.97 -7.54
CA TRP A 35 0.18 -1.77 -7.41
C TRP A 35 0.30 -3.07 -8.20
N GLU A 36 -0.29 -4.14 -7.70
CA GLU A 36 -0.49 -5.38 -8.47
C GLU A 36 -1.95 -5.44 -8.92
N ASP A 37 -2.25 -4.63 -9.94
CA ASP A 37 -3.57 -4.60 -10.56
C ASP A 37 -3.66 -5.62 -11.68
N CYS A 38 -4.62 -6.52 -11.61
CA CYS A 38 -4.88 -7.45 -12.71
C CYS A 38 -5.44 -6.70 -13.93
N PHE A 39 -4.88 -6.83 -15.11
CA PHE A 39 -3.83 -7.77 -15.50
C PHE A 39 -2.65 -6.98 -16.07
N ARG A 40 -1.95 -6.28 -15.20
CA ARG A 40 -0.83 -5.39 -15.52
C ARG A 40 0.48 -5.99 -14.99
N GLU A 41 1.40 -5.16 -14.46
CA GLU A 41 2.67 -5.64 -13.94
C GLU A 41 2.53 -6.40 -12.60
N GLY A 42 3.41 -7.36 -12.38
CA GLY A 42 3.48 -8.11 -11.13
C GLY A 42 4.20 -7.33 -10.03
N GLY A 43 3.57 -7.20 -8.85
CA GLY A 43 4.04 -6.37 -7.75
C GLY A 43 5.43 -6.75 -7.23
N ILE A 44 5.72 -8.02 -7.05
CA ILE A 44 7.03 -8.48 -6.53
C ILE A 44 8.15 -8.27 -7.53
N SER A 45 7.92 -8.55 -8.82
CA SER A 45 8.95 -8.40 -9.85
C SER A 45 9.32 -6.93 -10.06
N THR A 46 8.32 -6.04 -10.08
CA THR A 46 8.55 -4.59 -10.19
C THR A 46 9.20 -4.02 -8.93
N ALA A 47 8.78 -4.47 -7.74
CA ALA A 47 9.40 -4.05 -6.48
C ALA A 47 10.88 -4.48 -6.40
N ALA A 48 11.20 -5.73 -6.76
CA ALA A 48 12.58 -6.22 -6.78
C ALA A 48 13.46 -5.40 -7.74
N ALA A 49 12.95 -5.10 -8.93
CA ALA A 49 13.65 -4.28 -9.91
C ALA A 49 13.87 -2.84 -9.42
N ALA A 50 12.84 -2.19 -8.88
CA ALA A 50 12.93 -0.83 -8.34
C ALA A 50 13.92 -0.75 -7.17
N LEU A 51 13.89 -1.71 -6.23
CA LEU A 51 14.83 -1.80 -5.12
C LEU A 51 16.29 -1.96 -5.59
N ALA A 52 16.51 -2.78 -6.63
CA ALA A 52 17.84 -3.01 -7.20
C ALA A 52 18.39 -1.78 -7.97
N TRP A 53 17.56 -0.89 -8.47
CA TRP A 53 17.96 0.32 -9.19
C TRP A 53 18.17 1.54 -8.29
N THR A 54 17.82 1.45 -7.01
CA THR A 54 17.76 2.58 -6.06
C THR A 54 18.50 2.23 -4.77
N GLU A 55 18.82 3.24 -3.96
CA GLU A 55 19.62 3.06 -2.74
C GLU A 55 18.91 3.50 -1.45
N ARG A 56 17.98 4.45 -1.50
CA ARG A 56 17.36 5.08 -0.32
C ARG A 56 15.85 4.97 -0.28
N VAL A 57 15.19 5.26 -1.39
CA VAL A 57 13.72 5.27 -1.46
C VAL A 57 13.15 3.91 -1.04
N ARG A 58 12.13 3.93 -0.20
CA ARG A 58 11.38 2.72 0.16
C ARG A 58 10.39 2.38 -0.94
N ILE A 59 10.29 1.11 -1.28
CA ILE A 59 9.38 0.63 -2.32
C ILE A 59 8.22 -0.10 -1.65
N GLY A 60 7.02 0.46 -1.81
CA GLY A 60 5.78 -0.12 -1.30
C GLY A 60 5.03 -0.90 -2.38
N VAL A 61 4.43 -2.03 -2.03
CA VAL A 61 3.44 -2.72 -2.87
C VAL A 61 2.08 -2.67 -2.18
N GLY A 62 1.17 -1.97 -2.77
CA GLY A 62 -0.14 -1.76 -2.17
C GLY A 62 -1.28 -2.03 -3.14
N LEU A 63 -1.60 -3.32 -3.31
CA LEU A 63 -1.31 -4.51 -2.52
C LEU A 63 -1.08 -5.77 -3.38
N LEU A 64 -0.63 -6.84 -2.75
CA LEU A 64 -0.59 -8.19 -3.32
C LEU A 64 -1.91 -8.92 -3.02
N PRO A 65 -2.68 -9.36 -4.03
CA PRO A 65 -3.92 -10.09 -3.82
C PRO A 65 -3.68 -11.52 -3.26
N VAL A 66 -4.11 -11.77 -2.03
CA VAL A 66 -3.94 -13.11 -1.40
C VAL A 66 -4.60 -14.26 -2.14
N PRO A 67 -5.75 -14.09 -2.88
CA PRO A 67 -6.31 -15.20 -3.64
C PRO A 67 -5.41 -15.70 -4.77
N LEU A 68 -4.49 -14.87 -5.25
CA LEU A 68 -3.57 -15.23 -6.35
C LEU A 68 -2.29 -15.92 -5.86
N ARG A 69 -2.07 -16.03 -4.54
CA ARG A 69 -0.77 -16.43 -3.97
C ARG A 69 -0.92 -17.50 -2.90
N ASN A 70 -0.05 -18.49 -2.94
CA ASN A 70 0.18 -19.33 -1.78
C ASN A 70 0.98 -18.57 -0.73
N VAL A 71 0.64 -18.72 0.56
CA VAL A 71 1.30 -17.99 1.65
C VAL A 71 2.79 -18.31 1.77
N ALA A 72 3.21 -19.54 1.45
CA ALA A 72 4.62 -19.93 1.49
C ALA A 72 5.42 -19.16 0.43
N ILE A 73 4.91 -19.02 -0.81
CA ILE A 73 5.59 -18.21 -1.83
C ILE A 73 5.64 -16.73 -1.46
N THR A 74 4.56 -16.20 -0.88
CA THR A 74 4.54 -14.82 -0.39
C THR A 74 5.59 -14.60 0.70
N ALA A 75 5.73 -15.55 1.63
CA ALA A 75 6.73 -15.48 2.68
C ALA A 75 8.17 -15.54 2.13
N MET A 76 8.43 -16.44 1.17
CA MET A 76 9.73 -16.54 0.49
C MET A 76 10.10 -15.26 -0.25
N GLU A 77 9.18 -14.71 -1.03
CA GLU A 77 9.36 -13.46 -1.79
C GLU A 77 9.60 -12.28 -0.84
N ALA A 78 8.77 -12.13 0.21
CA ALA A 78 8.93 -11.08 1.21
C ALA A 78 10.26 -11.19 1.94
N ALA A 79 10.62 -12.38 2.44
CA ALA A 79 11.88 -12.61 3.13
C ALA A 79 13.09 -12.28 2.23
N THR A 80 13.04 -12.69 0.96
CA THR A 80 14.09 -12.39 -0.02
C THR A 80 14.28 -10.88 -0.17
N LEU A 81 13.21 -10.12 -0.39
CA LEU A 81 13.31 -8.67 -0.55
C LEU A 81 13.84 -8.00 0.72
N HIS A 82 13.36 -8.41 1.90
CA HIS A 82 13.82 -7.82 3.16
C HIS A 82 15.28 -8.15 3.49
N ARG A 83 15.77 -9.32 3.10
CA ARG A 83 17.19 -9.69 3.27
C ARG A 83 18.11 -8.99 2.28
N MET A 84 17.67 -8.87 1.01
CA MET A 84 18.46 -8.19 -0.02
C MET A 84 18.46 -6.66 0.16
N PHE A 85 17.37 -6.10 0.67
CA PHE A 85 17.15 -4.65 0.77
C PHE A 85 16.60 -4.27 2.17
N PRO A 86 17.41 -4.40 3.24
CA PRO A 86 16.95 -4.17 4.61
C PRO A 86 16.27 -2.81 4.81
N GLY A 87 15.05 -2.82 5.38
CA GLY A 87 14.28 -1.61 5.71
C GLY A 87 13.65 -0.88 4.52
N ARG A 88 13.86 -1.35 3.28
CA ARG A 88 13.41 -0.63 2.08
C ARG A 88 12.17 -1.21 1.40
N ALA A 89 11.84 -2.47 1.61
CA ALA A 89 10.61 -3.07 1.11
C ALA A 89 9.44 -2.81 2.09
N VAL A 90 8.26 -2.50 1.56
CA VAL A 90 7.00 -2.39 2.31
C VAL A 90 5.95 -3.20 1.56
N LEU A 91 5.44 -4.26 2.19
CA LEU A 91 4.50 -5.15 1.52
C LEU A 91 3.13 -5.10 2.16
N GLY A 92 2.13 -4.72 1.36
CA GLY A 92 0.72 -4.83 1.68
C GLY A 92 0.09 -6.02 0.98
N ILE A 93 -0.75 -6.76 1.70
CA ILE A 93 -1.56 -7.84 1.15
C ILE A 93 -3.06 -7.51 1.30
N GLY A 94 -3.91 -8.14 0.52
CA GLY A 94 -5.35 -7.86 0.63
C GLY A 94 -6.23 -8.78 -0.19
N HIS A 95 -7.52 -8.46 -0.19
CA HIS A 95 -8.53 -9.29 -0.85
C HIS A 95 -8.40 -9.37 -2.38
N GLY A 96 -7.72 -8.39 -3.00
CA GLY A 96 -7.82 -8.15 -4.43
C GLY A 96 -9.23 -7.66 -4.84
N VAL A 97 -9.35 -7.20 -6.07
CA VAL A 97 -10.64 -6.83 -6.67
C VAL A 97 -11.41 -8.11 -7.01
N GLN A 98 -12.59 -8.28 -6.42
CA GLN A 98 -13.32 -9.55 -6.46
C GLN A 98 -13.73 -10.00 -7.88
N ASP A 99 -13.93 -9.03 -8.77
CA ASP A 99 -14.25 -9.33 -10.17
C ASP A 99 -13.03 -9.91 -10.89
N TRP A 100 -11.85 -9.34 -10.69
CA TRP A 100 -10.59 -9.89 -11.23
C TRP A 100 -10.31 -11.28 -10.66
N MET A 101 -10.53 -11.48 -9.37
CA MET A 101 -10.38 -12.81 -8.74
C MET A 101 -11.33 -13.82 -9.37
N GLY A 102 -12.54 -13.40 -9.72
CA GLY A 102 -13.50 -14.25 -10.45
C GLY A 102 -13.05 -14.61 -11.86
N GLN A 103 -12.48 -13.64 -12.59
CA GLN A 103 -12.00 -13.85 -13.97
C GLN A 103 -10.91 -14.91 -14.08
N VAL A 104 -10.10 -15.09 -13.03
CA VAL A 104 -9.01 -16.08 -13.00
C VAL A 104 -9.32 -17.33 -12.15
N GLY A 105 -10.57 -17.48 -11.73
CA GLY A 105 -11.01 -18.64 -10.94
C GLY A 105 -10.49 -18.67 -9.49
N ALA A 106 -10.01 -17.53 -8.96
CA ALA A 106 -9.40 -17.42 -7.64
C ALA A 106 -10.31 -16.75 -6.58
N ARG A 107 -11.59 -16.52 -6.90
CA ARG A 107 -12.55 -15.92 -5.95
C ARG A 107 -12.79 -16.85 -4.77
N ALA A 108 -12.45 -16.38 -3.57
CA ALA A 108 -12.73 -17.13 -2.35
C ALA A 108 -14.18 -16.92 -1.90
N GLU A 109 -14.83 -17.97 -1.35
CA GLU A 109 -16.17 -17.85 -0.76
C GLU A 109 -16.19 -16.94 0.48
N SER A 110 -15.10 -16.93 1.25
CA SER A 110 -14.92 -16.07 2.41
C SER A 110 -13.58 -15.33 2.31
N PRO A 111 -13.52 -14.18 1.58
CA PRO A 111 -12.29 -13.40 1.44
C PRO A 111 -11.69 -12.97 2.79
N LEU A 112 -12.53 -12.66 3.79
CA LEU A 112 -12.07 -12.27 5.12
C LEU A 112 -11.38 -13.42 5.86
N THR A 113 -11.88 -14.65 5.73
CA THR A 113 -11.24 -15.84 6.33
C THR A 113 -9.90 -16.12 5.66
N LEU A 114 -9.86 -16.08 4.31
CA LEU A 114 -8.62 -16.25 3.57
C LEU A 114 -7.56 -15.22 3.99
N LEU A 115 -7.94 -13.93 4.05
CA LEU A 115 -7.01 -12.88 4.45
C LEU A 115 -6.50 -13.09 5.89
N ARG A 116 -7.38 -13.46 6.83
CA ARG A 116 -6.99 -13.76 8.22
C ARG A 116 -5.97 -14.88 8.29
N GLU A 117 -6.27 -16.01 7.65
CA GLU A 117 -5.40 -17.18 7.67
C GLU A 117 -4.04 -16.86 7.02
N HIS A 118 -4.05 -16.10 5.92
CA HIS A 118 -2.86 -15.68 5.22
C HIS A 118 -1.99 -14.73 6.08
N LEU A 119 -2.59 -13.70 6.71
CA LEU A 119 -1.89 -12.77 7.59
C LEU A 119 -1.21 -13.48 8.76
N VAL A 120 -1.93 -14.36 9.44
CA VAL A 120 -1.40 -15.10 10.60
C VAL A 120 -0.22 -15.98 10.19
N ALA A 121 -0.38 -16.77 9.12
CA ALA A 121 0.68 -17.66 8.65
C ALA A 121 1.89 -16.89 8.09
N LEU A 122 1.65 -15.82 7.33
CA LEU A 122 2.72 -15.00 6.76
C LEU A 122 3.57 -14.35 7.86
N ARG A 123 2.95 -13.75 8.87
CA ARG A 123 3.69 -13.11 9.98
C ARG A 123 4.50 -14.12 10.79
N ALA A 124 3.95 -15.30 11.06
CA ALA A 124 4.67 -16.37 11.75
C ALA A 124 5.91 -16.83 10.96
N LEU A 125 5.74 -17.08 9.64
CA LEU A 125 6.86 -17.47 8.76
C LEU A 125 7.94 -16.38 8.69
N LEU A 126 7.55 -15.11 8.52
CA LEU A 126 8.49 -13.97 8.49
C LEU A 126 9.16 -13.74 9.85
N GLY A 127 8.49 -14.11 10.94
CA GLY A 127 9.08 -14.13 12.30
C GLY A 127 10.06 -15.27 12.52
N GLY A 128 10.29 -16.17 11.54
CA GLY A 128 11.18 -17.31 11.64
C GLY A 128 10.56 -18.53 12.34
N GLU A 129 9.25 -18.53 12.53
CA GLU A 129 8.56 -19.67 13.16
C GLU A 129 8.42 -20.85 12.19
N ARG A 130 8.39 -22.06 12.76
CA ARG A 130 7.97 -23.27 12.06
C ARG A 130 6.47 -23.44 12.21
N VAL A 131 5.75 -23.46 11.09
CA VAL A 131 4.29 -23.34 11.05
C VAL A 131 3.65 -24.64 10.57
N SER A 132 2.72 -25.16 11.39
CA SER A 132 1.76 -26.19 10.98
C SER A 132 0.35 -25.65 11.26
N THR A 133 -0.48 -25.58 10.23
CA THR A 133 -1.87 -25.10 10.33
C THR A 133 -2.76 -25.80 9.31
N ARG A 134 -4.04 -25.96 9.64
CA ARG A 134 -5.08 -26.50 8.74
C ARG A 134 -6.30 -25.61 8.81
N GLY A 135 -6.25 -24.50 8.08
CA GLY A 135 -7.35 -23.58 7.90
C GLY A 135 -8.30 -24.00 6.77
N ARG A 136 -9.24 -23.14 6.46
CA ARG A 136 -10.13 -23.32 5.30
C ARG A 136 -9.41 -23.13 3.98
N TYR A 137 -8.47 -22.21 3.93
CA TYR A 137 -7.75 -21.77 2.72
C TYR A 137 -6.24 -21.95 2.82
N VAL A 138 -5.69 -21.84 4.03
CA VAL A 138 -4.25 -21.98 4.27
C VAL A 138 -3.97 -23.28 5.02
N SER A 139 -3.17 -24.14 4.40
CA SER A 139 -2.68 -25.38 5.03
C SER A 139 -1.18 -25.46 4.87
N LEU A 140 -0.46 -25.54 5.97
CA LEU A 140 0.99 -25.72 6.05
C LEU A 140 1.26 -26.92 6.97
N ASP A 141 2.26 -27.71 6.62
CA ASP A 141 2.71 -28.86 7.40
C ASP A 141 4.22 -28.78 7.60
N ASP A 142 4.64 -28.40 8.82
CA ASP A 142 6.04 -28.28 9.23
C ASP A 142 6.89 -27.31 8.37
N VAL A 143 6.30 -26.17 7.93
CA VAL A 143 6.94 -25.21 7.04
C VAL A 143 7.68 -24.14 7.84
N ALA A 144 8.94 -23.90 7.49
CA ALA A 144 9.75 -22.78 7.99
C ALA A 144 10.55 -22.18 6.84
N LEU A 145 10.93 -20.91 6.96
CA LEU A 145 11.88 -20.27 6.04
C LEU A 145 13.31 -20.64 6.47
N ASP A 146 14.14 -21.07 5.55
CA ASP A 146 15.59 -21.25 5.79
C ASP A 146 16.30 -19.90 5.98
N TRP A 147 15.76 -18.87 5.35
CA TRP A 147 16.29 -17.51 5.34
C TRP A 147 15.23 -16.49 5.76
N PRO A 148 14.71 -16.51 7.00
CA PRO A 148 13.80 -15.48 7.47
C PRO A 148 14.51 -14.11 7.51
N PRO A 149 13.76 -13.00 7.50
CA PRO A 149 14.34 -11.67 7.72
C PRO A 149 15.12 -11.58 9.03
N GLU A 150 16.20 -10.79 9.07
CA GLU A 150 17.05 -10.64 10.27
C GLU A 150 16.44 -9.74 11.35
N GLY A 151 15.37 -9.03 11.03
CA GLY A 151 14.67 -8.14 11.95
C GLY A 151 13.16 -8.13 11.69
N PRO A 152 12.40 -7.37 12.48
CA PRO A 152 10.95 -7.30 12.34
C PRO A 152 10.57 -6.72 10.98
N VAL A 153 9.63 -7.37 10.32
CA VAL A 153 9.05 -6.97 9.03
C VAL A 153 7.61 -6.57 9.24
N GLU A 154 7.24 -5.37 8.80
CA GLU A 154 5.85 -4.92 8.80
C GLU A 154 5.07 -5.62 7.67
N VAL A 155 3.98 -6.28 8.02
CA VAL A 155 2.99 -6.79 7.06
C VAL A 155 1.77 -5.89 7.10
N LEU A 156 1.56 -5.13 6.02
CA LEU A 156 0.40 -4.26 5.90
C LEU A 156 -0.77 -5.00 5.23
N THR A 157 -1.99 -4.52 5.46
CA THR A 157 -3.16 -5.03 4.74
C THR A 157 -4.04 -3.90 4.20
N GLY A 158 -4.55 -4.07 2.98
CA GLY A 158 -5.56 -3.17 2.43
C GLY A 158 -6.92 -3.41 3.10
N ALA A 159 -7.58 -2.35 3.54
CA ALA A 159 -8.88 -2.44 4.18
C ALA A 159 -9.75 -1.20 3.90
N THR A 160 -11.03 -1.44 3.58
CA THR A 160 -12.04 -0.38 3.40
C THR A 160 -13.27 -0.63 4.28
N GLY A 161 -13.68 -1.88 4.42
CA GLY A 161 -14.88 -2.26 5.19
C GLY A 161 -14.61 -2.47 6.68
N PRO A 162 -15.61 -2.27 7.55
CA PRO A 162 -15.44 -2.33 9.02
C PRO A 162 -14.89 -3.65 9.54
N ARG A 163 -15.26 -4.78 8.92
CA ARG A 163 -14.76 -6.11 9.32
C ARG A 163 -13.28 -6.29 8.97
N THR A 164 -12.86 -5.79 7.80
CA THR A 164 -11.46 -5.89 7.37
C THR A 164 -10.58 -4.92 8.16
N LEU A 165 -11.08 -3.72 8.51
CA LEU A 165 -10.36 -2.78 9.37
C LEU A 165 -10.11 -3.36 10.78
N ARG A 166 -11.10 -4.04 11.38
CA ARG A 166 -10.89 -4.75 12.65
C ARG A 166 -9.88 -5.89 12.50
N LEU A 167 -9.98 -6.67 11.41
CA LEU A 167 -9.01 -7.72 11.12
C LEU A 167 -7.60 -7.15 10.94
N ALA A 168 -7.44 -6.00 10.29
CA ALA A 168 -6.15 -5.32 10.17
C ALA A 168 -5.56 -5.03 11.55
N GLY A 169 -6.35 -4.48 12.47
CA GLY A 169 -5.94 -4.28 13.85
C GLY A 169 -5.59 -5.56 14.60
N GLU A 170 -6.33 -6.65 14.39
CA GLU A 170 -6.05 -7.95 15.02
C GLU A 170 -4.75 -8.59 14.51
N ALA A 171 -4.48 -8.54 13.20
CA ALA A 171 -3.53 -9.46 12.57
C ALA A 171 -2.46 -8.82 11.67
N ALA A 172 -2.54 -7.52 11.34
CA ALA A 172 -1.55 -6.82 10.53
C ALA A 172 -0.77 -5.78 11.34
N ASP A 173 0.37 -5.32 10.82
CA ASP A 173 1.21 -4.30 11.46
C ASP A 173 0.89 -2.90 10.94
N GLY A 174 0.11 -2.82 9.87
CA GLY A 174 -0.41 -1.57 9.34
C GLY A 174 -1.56 -1.78 8.36
N THR A 175 -2.17 -0.66 7.96
CA THR A 175 -3.29 -0.63 7.04
C THR A 175 -3.03 0.33 5.90
N VAL A 176 -3.32 -0.12 4.67
CA VAL A 176 -3.33 0.73 3.47
C VAL A 176 -4.79 1.10 3.17
N LEU A 177 -5.08 2.39 3.20
CA LEU A 177 -6.37 2.98 2.87
C LEU A 177 -6.33 3.54 1.44
N THR A 178 -7.39 3.33 0.68
CA THR A 178 -7.51 3.82 -0.70
C THR A 178 -7.69 5.34 -0.76
N ALA A 179 -7.54 5.94 -1.94
CA ALA A 179 -7.78 7.36 -2.18
C ALA A 179 -9.23 7.79 -1.88
N ASN A 180 -10.17 6.83 -1.84
CA ASN A 180 -11.56 7.08 -1.46
C ASN A 180 -11.76 7.18 0.07
N THR A 181 -10.71 7.59 0.81
CA THR A 181 -10.74 7.71 2.26
C THR A 181 -10.42 9.16 2.68
N PRO A 182 -11.44 10.01 2.86
CA PRO A 182 -11.25 11.39 3.32
C PRO A 182 -10.75 11.42 4.79
N PRO A 183 -10.31 12.57 5.33
CA PRO A 183 -9.80 12.66 6.71
C PRO A 183 -10.73 12.07 7.78
N GLU A 184 -12.04 12.25 7.65
CA GLU A 184 -13.00 11.62 8.57
C GLU A 184 -13.04 10.09 8.42
N GLY A 185 -12.86 9.60 7.19
CA GLY A 185 -12.68 8.18 6.90
C GLY A 185 -11.44 7.58 7.58
N VAL A 186 -10.33 8.32 7.60
CA VAL A 186 -9.09 7.92 8.30
C VAL A 186 -9.33 7.82 9.82
N ARG A 187 -10.01 8.84 10.44
CA ARG A 187 -10.35 8.79 11.86
C ARG A 187 -11.23 7.58 12.21
N ARG A 188 -12.24 7.33 11.37
CA ARG A 188 -13.13 6.17 11.54
C ARG A 188 -12.36 4.84 11.36
N ALA A 189 -11.46 4.75 10.38
CA ALA A 189 -10.62 3.58 10.19
C ALA A 189 -9.75 3.31 11.41
N ARG A 190 -9.11 4.35 11.97
CA ARG A 190 -8.31 4.26 13.20
C ARG A 190 -9.10 3.65 14.36
N LEU A 191 -10.31 4.13 14.62
CA LEU A 191 -11.16 3.59 15.69
C LEU A 191 -11.44 2.09 15.51
N LEU A 192 -11.77 1.66 14.28
CA LEU A 192 -12.07 0.25 14.00
C LEU A 192 -10.81 -0.64 14.08
N ILE A 193 -9.67 -0.12 13.67
CA ILE A 193 -8.36 -0.78 13.82
C ILE A 193 -8.05 -0.94 15.31
N ASP A 194 -8.22 0.10 16.11
CA ASP A 194 -7.94 0.08 17.54
C ASP A 194 -8.88 -0.88 18.29
N GLU A 195 -10.16 -1.00 17.89
CA GLU A 195 -11.06 -2.06 18.38
C GLU A 195 -10.49 -3.47 18.13
N GLY A 196 -9.97 -3.71 16.91
CA GLY A 196 -9.34 -4.98 16.54
C GLY A 196 -8.08 -5.26 17.35
N ARG A 197 -7.21 -4.26 17.52
CA ARG A 197 -5.97 -4.33 18.31
C ARG A 197 -6.27 -4.64 19.77
N GLN A 198 -7.23 -3.92 20.37
CA GLN A 198 -7.64 -4.14 21.76
C GLN A 198 -8.14 -5.57 21.97
N LYS A 199 -8.98 -6.08 21.07
CA LYS A 199 -9.49 -7.44 21.12
C LYS A 199 -8.38 -8.49 21.05
N ALA A 200 -7.33 -8.23 20.28
CA ALA A 200 -6.17 -9.10 20.14
C ALA A 200 -5.07 -8.88 21.20
N GLY A 201 -5.25 -7.90 22.11
CA GLY A 201 -4.26 -7.58 23.14
C GLY A 201 -2.98 -6.96 22.59
N ARG A 202 -3.02 -6.34 21.40
CA ARG A 202 -1.84 -5.76 20.75
C ARG A 202 -1.56 -4.34 21.26
N THR A 203 -0.30 -4.08 21.59
CA THR A 203 0.21 -2.79 22.08
C THR A 203 1.27 -2.17 21.16
N ASP A 204 1.75 -2.93 20.17
CA ASP A 204 2.68 -2.47 19.14
C ASP A 204 2.09 -1.32 18.31
N ARG A 205 2.94 -0.54 17.63
CA ARG A 205 2.46 0.51 16.73
C ARG A 205 1.74 -0.10 15.53
N HIS A 206 0.66 0.53 15.08
CA HIS A 206 -0.03 0.17 13.84
C HIS A 206 0.07 1.33 12.86
N ARG A 207 0.73 1.10 11.73
CA ARG A 207 0.97 2.10 10.71
C ARG A 207 -0.28 2.29 9.82
N ILE A 208 -0.66 3.52 9.53
CA ILE A 208 -1.69 3.86 8.55
C ILE A 208 -1.06 4.58 7.37
N VAL A 209 -1.20 3.98 6.20
CA VAL A 209 -0.85 4.54 4.90
C VAL A 209 -2.17 4.90 4.19
N VAL A 210 -2.27 6.10 3.64
CA VAL A 210 -3.44 6.52 2.87
C VAL A 210 -3.03 7.09 1.53
N TYR A 211 -3.72 6.70 0.46
CA TYR A 211 -3.56 7.33 -0.85
C TYR A 211 -4.36 8.63 -0.91
N LEU A 212 -3.80 9.64 -1.57
CA LEU A 212 -4.45 10.92 -1.84
C LEU A 212 -4.43 11.19 -3.34
N LEU A 213 -5.59 11.12 -3.99
CA LEU A 213 -5.70 11.47 -5.40
C LEU A 213 -5.28 12.93 -5.59
N THR A 214 -4.28 13.15 -6.44
CA THR A 214 -3.59 14.44 -6.56
C THR A 214 -3.40 14.80 -8.03
N ALA A 215 -3.77 16.00 -8.39
CA ALA A 215 -3.49 16.57 -9.70
C ALA A 215 -2.73 17.89 -9.58
N THR A 216 -1.74 18.10 -10.42
CA THR A 216 -0.94 19.34 -10.47
C THR A 216 -0.74 19.79 -11.91
N GLY A 217 -0.30 21.03 -12.11
CA GLY A 217 -0.04 21.60 -13.44
C GLY A 217 -1.31 22.04 -14.18
N PRO A 218 -1.22 22.19 -15.49
CA PRO A 218 -2.37 22.59 -16.33
C PRO A 218 -3.55 21.64 -16.18
N ASP A 219 -4.77 22.18 -16.19
CA ASP A 219 -6.03 21.44 -16.13
C ASP A 219 -6.19 20.49 -14.92
N ALA A 220 -5.36 20.63 -13.89
CA ALA A 220 -5.36 19.79 -12.70
C ALA A 220 -6.77 19.59 -12.11
N ALA A 221 -7.54 20.67 -11.93
CA ALA A 221 -8.89 20.59 -11.38
C ALA A 221 -9.87 19.83 -12.30
N ALA A 222 -9.70 19.94 -13.61
CA ALA A 222 -10.53 19.22 -14.57
C ALA A 222 -10.21 17.72 -14.57
N ARG A 223 -8.92 17.36 -14.58
CA ARG A 223 -8.46 15.95 -14.50
C ARG A 223 -8.90 15.28 -13.19
N LEU A 224 -8.72 15.96 -12.06
CA LEU A 224 -9.18 15.46 -10.76
C LEU A 224 -10.70 15.20 -10.79
N ARG A 225 -11.48 16.15 -11.28
CA ARG A 225 -12.94 16.00 -11.35
C ARG A 225 -13.37 14.87 -12.27
N ALA A 226 -12.69 14.69 -13.40
CA ALA A 226 -12.97 13.60 -14.33
C ALA A 226 -12.78 12.24 -13.66
N GLU A 227 -11.63 12.01 -13.01
CA GLU A 227 -11.35 10.74 -12.32
C GLU A 227 -12.32 10.47 -11.16
N LEU A 228 -12.63 11.48 -10.35
CA LEU A 228 -13.62 11.33 -9.27
C LEU A 228 -15.03 11.04 -9.83
N THR A 229 -15.38 11.58 -11.00
CA THR A 229 -16.66 11.29 -11.65
C THR A 229 -16.72 9.85 -12.15
N ASP A 230 -15.65 9.37 -12.77
CA ASP A 230 -15.53 7.98 -13.25
C ASP A 230 -15.59 6.97 -12.09
N GLU A 231 -15.08 7.35 -10.92
CA GLU A 231 -15.17 6.54 -9.69
C GLU A 231 -16.51 6.69 -8.96
N GLY A 232 -17.43 7.53 -9.44
CA GLY A 232 -18.73 7.82 -8.80
C GLY A 232 -18.61 8.58 -7.47
N ALA A 233 -17.54 9.35 -7.29
CA ALA A 233 -17.16 10.00 -6.04
C ALA A 233 -17.07 11.54 -6.15
N ALA A 234 -17.53 12.14 -7.25
CA ALA A 234 -17.39 13.58 -7.55
C ALA A 234 -17.99 14.51 -6.47
N ASP A 235 -19.03 14.06 -5.79
CA ASP A 235 -19.72 14.85 -4.76
C ASP A 235 -19.20 14.61 -3.34
N VAL A 236 -18.20 13.73 -3.17
CA VAL A 236 -17.62 13.45 -1.85
C VAL A 236 -16.49 14.43 -1.56
N PRO A 237 -16.58 15.24 -0.48
CA PRO A 237 -15.55 16.21 -0.19
C PRO A 237 -14.24 15.56 0.27
N ASP A 238 -13.14 16.25 0.03
CA ASP A 238 -11.79 15.88 0.50
C ASP A 238 -11.26 14.51 0.03
N LEU A 239 -11.78 13.96 -1.08
CA LEU A 239 -11.23 12.72 -1.67
C LEU A 239 -9.99 12.94 -2.55
N GLY A 240 -9.76 14.16 -2.98
CA GLY A 240 -8.61 14.50 -3.78
C GLY A 240 -8.22 15.96 -3.65
N VAL A 241 -7.09 16.32 -4.25
CA VAL A 241 -6.57 17.67 -4.25
C VAL A 241 -6.01 18.04 -5.63
N ALA A 242 -6.32 19.24 -6.09
CA ALA A 242 -5.72 19.84 -7.27
C ALA A 242 -5.13 21.20 -6.93
N GLY A 243 -3.89 21.45 -7.33
CA GLY A 243 -3.27 22.76 -7.10
C GLY A 243 -1.76 22.72 -6.96
N ASP A 244 -1.24 23.78 -6.33
CA ASP A 244 0.17 23.97 -6.02
C ASP A 244 0.66 23.15 -4.82
N ALA A 245 1.95 23.18 -4.56
CA ALA A 245 2.57 22.43 -3.47
C ALA A 245 2.02 22.81 -2.09
N GLY A 246 1.71 24.09 -1.85
CA GLY A 246 1.12 24.54 -0.60
C GLY A 246 -0.29 23.99 -0.38
N THR A 247 -1.09 23.88 -1.45
CA THR A 247 -2.44 23.31 -1.43
C THR A 247 -2.37 21.80 -1.15
N VAL A 248 -1.47 21.09 -1.83
CA VAL A 248 -1.26 19.64 -1.62
C VAL A 248 -0.75 19.35 -0.22
N ALA A 249 0.26 20.09 0.26
CA ALA A 249 0.79 19.93 1.62
C ALA A 249 -0.28 20.12 2.71
N LYS A 250 -1.19 21.07 2.54
CA LYS A 250 -2.34 21.23 3.46
C LYS A 250 -3.29 20.03 3.44
N ALA A 251 -3.52 19.42 2.29
CA ALA A 251 -4.32 18.21 2.19
C ALA A 251 -3.62 17.01 2.88
N VAL A 252 -2.32 16.85 2.67
CA VAL A 252 -1.47 15.88 3.39
C VAL A 252 -1.57 16.09 4.89
N GLN A 253 -1.44 17.33 5.37
CA GLN A 253 -1.53 17.64 6.80
C GLN A 253 -2.90 17.26 7.39
N ARG A 254 -4.01 17.51 6.70
CA ARG A 254 -5.34 17.09 7.17
C ARG A 254 -5.47 15.58 7.35
N LEU A 255 -4.86 14.78 6.47
CA LEU A 255 -4.82 13.32 6.59
C LEU A 255 -3.89 12.87 7.73
N ALA A 256 -2.75 13.54 7.91
CA ALA A 256 -1.85 13.30 9.04
C ALA A 256 -2.52 13.60 10.38
N ASP A 257 -3.21 14.75 10.50
CA ASP A 257 -3.99 15.11 11.69
C ASP A 257 -5.16 14.15 11.97
N ALA A 258 -5.65 13.48 10.93
CA ALA A 258 -6.64 12.43 11.04
C ALA A 258 -6.06 11.07 11.49
N GLY A 259 -4.74 10.95 11.52
CA GLY A 259 -4.02 9.74 11.99
C GLY A 259 -3.30 8.94 10.94
N ALA A 260 -3.10 9.47 9.73
CA ALA A 260 -2.23 8.84 8.74
C ALA A 260 -0.75 9.00 9.13
N ASP A 261 0.02 7.92 9.08
CA ASP A 261 1.48 7.92 9.29
C ASP A 261 2.23 8.23 7.99
N THR A 262 1.67 7.83 6.86
CA THR A 262 2.19 8.10 5.52
C THR A 262 1.05 8.49 4.59
N VAL A 263 1.23 9.54 3.82
CA VAL A 263 0.34 9.93 2.72
C VAL A 263 1.05 9.67 1.40
N VAL A 264 0.39 8.97 0.50
CA VAL A 264 0.94 8.62 -0.80
C VAL A 264 0.16 9.37 -1.87
N LEU A 265 0.82 10.30 -2.55
CA LEU A 265 0.21 11.07 -3.64
C LEU A 265 -0.03 10.15 -4.83
N GLN A 266 -1.29 10.00 -5.20
CA GLN A 266 -1.73 9.22 -6.35
C GLN A 266 -2.01 10.18 -7.50
N PRO A 267 -1.19 10.23 -8.58
CA PRO A 267 -1.51 11.05 -9.74
C PRO A 267 -2.81 10.56 -10.41
N THR A 268 -3.48 11.41 -11.17
CA THR A 268 -4.59 10.99 -12.01
C THR A 268 -4.13 9.95 -13.06
N ALA A 269 -5.04 9.11 -13.53
CA ALA A 269 -4.70 8.05 -14.50
C ALA A 269 -4.14 8.58 -15.82
N ASP A 270 -4.53 9.81 -16.17
CA ASP A 270 -4.11 10.56 -17.33
C ASP A 270 -2.99 11.59 -17.08
N GLU A 271 -2.23 11.43 -15.98
CA GLU A 271 -1.13 12.35 -15.65
C GLU A 271 -0.16 12.51 -16.83
N PRO A 272 -0.03 13.70 -17.40
CA PRO A 272 0.74 13.89 -18.63
C PRO A 272 2.26 13.87 -18.41
N ASP A 273 2.72 14.16 -17.20
CA ASP A 273 4.14 14.22 -16.83
C ASP A 273 4.41 13.47 -15.52
N PRO A 274 4.46 12.13 -15.55
CA PRO A 274 4.71 11.33 -14.35
C PRO A 274 6.04 11.63 -13.66
N GLU A 275 7.09 11.97 -14.41
CA GLU A 275 8.38 12.38 -13.85
C GLU A 275 8.29 13.74 -13.17
N GLY A 276 7.63 14.71 -13.79
CA GLY A 276 7.33 16.02 -13.18
C GLY A 276 6.50 15.88 -11.91
N PHE A 277 5.56 14.94 -11.88
CA PHE A 277 4.77 14.65 -10.68
C PHE A 277 5.63 14.11 -9.52
N VAL A 278 6.58 13.20 -9.78
CA VAL A 278 7.50 12.69 -8.76
C VAL A 278 8.41 13.81 -8.24
N ARG A 279 8.94 14.67 -9.13
CA ARG A 279 9.72 15.86 -8.70
C ARG A 279 8.89 16.79 -7.84
N PHE A 280 7.69 17.14 -8.28
CA PHE A 280 6.75 17.96 -7.52
C PHE A 280 6.51 17.40 -6.12
N ALA A 281 6.25 16.09 -6.00
CA ALA A 281 6.06 15.44 -4.71
C ALA A 281 7.29 15.56 -3.80
N ALA A 282 8.48 15.30 -4.34
CA ALA A 282 9.72 15.25 -3.57
C ALA A 282 10.32 16.62 -3.28
N GLU A 283 10.37 17.50 -4.28
CA GLU A 283 11.12 18.78 -4.20
C GLU A 283 10.24 19.93 -3.73
N ASP A 284 8.95 19.93 -4.10
CA ASP A 284 8.04 21.05 -3.78
C ASP A 284 7.12 20.76 -2.60
N VAL A 285 6.50 19.54 -2.54
CA VAL A 285 5.55 19.20 -1.47
C VAL A 285 6.25 18.70 -0.21
N ARG A 286 7.21 17.76 -0.32
CA ARG A 286 7.87 17.12 0.82
C ARG A 286 8.48 18.14 1.82
N PRO A 287 9.14 19.22 1.40
CA PRO A 287 9.67 20.23 2.33
C PRO A 287 8.61 20.97 3.14
N LEU A 288 7.36 20.96 2.70
CA LEU A 288 6.22 21.62 3.37
C LEU A 288 5.44 20.67 4.31
N VAL A 289 5.76 19.37 4.30
CA VAL A 289 5.13 18.37 5.16
C VAL A 289 5.99 18.15 6.40
N PRO A 290 5.44 18.36 7.64
CA PRO A 290 6.17 18.26 8.89
C PRO A 290 6.59 16.84 9.28
#